data_58d28c7ac1f16d1b226e6dcbaf13ef41
#
_entry.id   58d28c7ac1f16d1b226e6dcbaf13ef41
#
_cell.length_a   1.000
_cell.length_b   1.000
_cell.length_c   1.000
_cell.angle_alpha   90.00
_cell.angle_beta   90.00
_cell.angle_gamma   90.00
#
_symmetry.space_group_name_H-M   'P 1'
#
loop_
_entity.id
_entity.type
_entity.pdbx_description
1 polymer ?
#
loop_
_entity_poly.entity_id
_entity_poly.type
_entity_poly.pdbx_seq_one_letter_code
_entity_poly.pdbx_strand_id
1 'polypeptide(L)'
;MVDAPAGGASSQALEGELAAFAASDPRFLALYLFGSRARGDATEQSDVGVAALFRQETSLRDVLLLEDALEQRLGIPVDLVDAGRASAFLALDIIRGERVFCADPDRCDEFELYVMRRAGDLAPFERERRRLLLQP
;
A
#
# COMPACT_ATOMS: atom_id res chain seq x y z
N MET A 1 29.99 4.55 5.19
CA MET A 1 29.36 4.58 5.26
C MET A 1 28.48 4.75 6.00
N VAL A 2 27.87 5.00 6.13
CA VAL A 2 27.11 5.20 6.91
C VAL A 2 26.02 4.51 6.93
N ASP A 3 25.70 3.88 7.73
CA ASP A 3 24.60 3.23 7.88
C ASP A 3 23.47 4.01 7.94
N ALA A 4 22.43 3.62 7.46
CA ALA A 4 21.21 4.29 7.46
C ALA A 4 20.75 4.52 8.85
N PRO A 5 20.48 5.69 9.20
CA PRO A 5 19.92 5.95 10.49
C PRO A 5 18.51 5.48 10.55
N ALA A 6 18.04 5.28 11.70
CA ALA A 6 16.65 4.97 11.92
C ALA A 6 15.79 6.18 11.65
N GLY A 7 14.54 5.98 11.44
CA GLY A 7 13.59 7.04 11.34
C GLY A 7 13.44 7.60 9.95
N GLY A 8 13.40 8.90 9.82
CA GLY A 8 13.04 9.57 8.59
C GLY A 8 13.93 9.24 7.41
N ALA A 9 15.25 9.13 7.65
CA ALA A 9 16.15 8.79 6.56
C ALA A 9 15.86 7.39 6.02
N SER A 10 15.57 6.44 6.92
CA SER A 10 15.20 5.09 6.49
C SER A 10 13.89 5.10 5.72
N SER A 11 12.93 5.89 6.15
CA SER A 11 11.66 5.99 5.45
C SER A 11 11.82 6.59 4.06
N GLN A 12 12.63 7.62 3.95
CA GLN A 12 12.88 8.25 2.66
C GLN A 12 13.60 7.30 1.72
N ALA A 13 14.56 6.55 2.24
CA ALA A 13 15.28 5.57 1.44
C ALA A 13 14.34 4.47 0.96
N LEU A 14 13.46 4.01 1.84
CA LEU A 14 12.48 3.00 1.50
C LEU A 14 11.54 3.50 0.41
N GLU A 15 11.01 4.70 0.56
CA GLU A 15 10.10 5.26 -0.42
C GLU A 15 10.78 5.40 -1.78
N GLY A 16 12.03 5.83 -1.77
CA GLY A 16 12.80 5.96 -3.02
C GLY A 16 13.01 4.63 -3.72
N GLU A 17 13.31 3.58 -2.95
CA GLU A 17 13.50 2.25 -3.52
C GLU A 17 12.19 1.70 -4.08
N LEU A 18 11.09 1.92 -3.37
CA LEU A 18 9.78 1.49 -3.85
C LEU A 18 9.39 2.21 -5.14
N ALA A 19 9.60 3.51 -5.17
CA ALA A 19 9.29 4.30 -6.36
C ALA A 19 10.13 3.85 -7.56
N ALA A 20 11.40 3.59 -7.35
CA ALA A 20 12.28 3.12 -8.42
C ALA A 20 11.86 1.75 -8.93
N PHE A 21 11.47 0.87 -8.02
CA PHE A 21 11.01 -0.46 -8.40
C PHE A 21 9.76 -0.36 -9.29
N ALA A 22 8.78 0.45 -8.89
CA ALA A 22 7.57 0.61 -9.66
C ALA A 22 7.83 1.28 -11.01
N ALA A 23 8.72 2.27 -11.03
CA ALA A 23 9.04 2.97 -12.26
C ALA A 23 9.70 2.05 -13.30
N SER A 24 10.34 0.97 -12.85
CA SER A 24 11.03 0.06 -13.74
C SER A 24 10.11 -0.97 -14.40
N ASP A 25 8.83 -1.01 -14.01
CA ASP A 25 7.91 -2.03 -14.53
C ASP A 25 6.63 -1.33 -14.98
N PRO A 26 6.31 -1.39 -16.30
CA PRO A 26 5.16 -0.65 -16.83
C PRO A 26 3.80 -1.19 -16.37
N ARG A 27 3.76 -2.33 -15.67
CA ARG A 27 2.50 -2.83 -15.14
C ARG A 27 1.97 -1.97 -14.00
N PHE A 28 2.84 -1.23 -13.31
CA PHE A 28 2.41 -0.42 -12.17
C PHE A 28 1.77 0.90 -12.62
N LEU A 29 0.58 1.16 -12.15
CA LEU A 29 -0.04 2.47 -12.25
C LEU A 29 0.31 3.30 -11.03
N ALA A 30 0.27 2.69 -9.84
CA ALA A 30 0.62 3.35 -8.60
C ALA A 30 1.17 2.35 -7.61
N LEU A 31 1.90 2.85 -6.63
CA LEU A 31 2.40 2.04 -5.53
C LEU A 31 2.23 2.82 -4.25
N TYR A 32 1.71 2.17 -3.22
CA TYR A 32 1.42 2.78 -1.92
C TYR A 32 2.14 2.06 -0.81
N LEU A 33 2.67 2.82 0.13
CA LEU A 33 3.20 2.30 1.37
C LEU A 33 2.11 2.49 2.43
N PHE A 34 1.70 1.43 3.11
CA PHE A 34 0.60 1.52 4.06
C PHE A 34 0.91 0.67 5.29
N GLY A 35 0.03 0.75 6.29
CA GLY A 35 0.20 0.00 7.52
C GLY A 35 1.12 0.69 8.50
N SER A 36 1.81 -0.08 9.34
CA SER A 36 2.60 0.47 10.43
C SER A 36 3.76 1.34 9.96
N ARG A 37 4.38 1.01 8.83
CA ARG A 37 5.47 1.82 8.30
C ARG A 37 4.99 3.20 7.87
N ALA A 38 3.83 3.26 7.22
CA ALA A 38 3.27 4.53 6.80
C ALA A 38 2.87 5.39 8.00
N ARG A 39 2.39 4.75 9.08
CA ARG A 39 2.00 5.48 10.28
C ARG A 39 3.17 5.89 11.16
N GLY A 40 4.37 5.35 10.89
CA GLY A 40 5.55 5.68 11.69
C GLY A 40 5.67 4.92 13.00
N ASP A 41 4.85 3.89 13.21
CA ASP A 41 4.91 3.10 14.43
C ASP A 41 5.50 1.71 14.21
N ALA A 42 6.20 1.51 13.07
CA ALA A 42 6.82 0.24 12.77
C ALA A 42 8.10 0.04 13.56
N THR A 43 8.41 -1.23 13.84
CA THR A 43 9.70 -1.62 14.37
C THR A 43 10.56 -2.12 13.22
N GLU A 44 11.83 -2.40 13.51
CA GLU A 44 12.72 -2.94 12.48
C GLU A 44 12.28 -4.29 11.95
N GLN A 45 11.50 -5.01 12.74
CA GLN A 45 11.04 -6.33 12.34
C GLN A 45 9.66 -6.33 11.70
N SER A 46 9.04 -5.17 11.60
CA SER A 46 7.74 -5.08 10.96
C SER A 46 7.86 -5.33 9.47
N ASP A 47 6.91 -6.08 8.92
CA ASP A 47 6.82 -6.25 7.48
C ASP A 47 6.46 -4.90 6.85
N VAL A 48 6.89 -4.74 5.60
CA VAL A 48 6.53 -3.55 4.85
C VAL A 48 5.25 -3.85 4.10
N GLY A 49 4.19 -3.10 4.39
CA GLY A 49 2.93 -3.21 3.66
C GLY A 49 2.96 -2.33 2.42
N VAL A 50 2.87 -2.95 1.26
CA VAL A 50 2.94 -2.25 -0.02
C VAL A 50 1.74 -2.67 -0.85
N ALA A 51 1.07 -1.71 -1.45
CA ALA A 51 -0.07 -2.01 -2.32
C ALA A 51 0.22 -1.51 -3.71
N ALA A 52 -0.02 -2.36 -4.70
CA ALA A 52 0.17 -2.03 -6.09
C ALA A 52 -1.17 -1.82 -6.77
N LEU A 53 -1.33 -0.71 -7.46
CA LEU A 53 -2.43 -0.51 -8.38
C LEU A 53 -1.88 -0.79 -9.77
N PHE A 54 -2.40 -1.82 -10.42
CA PHE A 54 -1.90 -2.23 -11.73
C PHE A 54 -2.73 -1.59 -12.84
N ARG A 55 -2.10 -1.39 -13.99
CA ARG A 55 -2.80 -0.84 -15.15
C ARG A 55 -3.86 -1.79 -15.67
N GLN A 56 -3.59 -3.09 -15.55
CA GLN A 56 -4.49 -4.13 -16.02
C GLN A 56 -4.52 -5.23 -14.99
N GLU A 57 -5.49 -6.12 -15.13
CA GLU A 57 -5.63 -7.23 -14.20
C GLU A 57 -4.33 -8.06 -14.18
N THR A 58 -3.86 -8.37 -12.98
CA THR A 58 -2.62 -9.09 -12.78
C THR A 58 -2.92 -10.36 -11.99
N SER A 59 -2.33 -11.48 -12.39
CA SER A 59 -2.57 -12.75 -11.72
C SER A 59 -1.94 -12.77 -10.33
N LEU A 60 -2.50 -13.59 -9.45
CA LEU A 60 -1.91 -13.77 -8.13
C LEU A 60 -0.47 -14.25 -8.23
N ARG A 61 -0.19 -15.13 -9.18
CA ARG A 61 1.18 -15.60 -9.38
C ARG A 61 2.14 -14.45 -9.67
N ASP A 62 1.74 -13.54 -10.55
CA ASP A 62 2.58 -12.41 -10.89
C ASP A 62 2.76 -11.47 -9.70
N VAL A 63 1.72 -11.28 -8.89
CA VAL A 63 1.84 -10.47 -7.69
C VAL A 63 2.85 -11.10 -6.73
N LEU A 64 2.81 -12.42 -6.56
CA LEU A 64 3.75 -13.09 -5.68
C LEU A 64 5.18 -13.02 -6.19
N LEU A 65 5.36 -13.09 -7.51
CA LEU A 65 6.69 -12.93 -8.09
C LEU A 65 7.22 -11.52 -7.90
N LEU A 66 6.36 -10.53 -8.02
CA LEU A 66 6.75 -9.15 -7.77
C LEU A 66 7.09 -8.94 -6.29
N GLU A 67 6.32 -9.56 -5.40
CA GLU A 67 6.60 -9.47 -3.97
C GLU A 67 7.99 -10.03 -3.66
N ASP A 68 8.30 -11.18 -4.22
CA ASP A 68 9.60 -11.80 -4.01
C ASP A 68 10.73 -10.92 -4.54
N ALA A 69 10.56 -10.36 -5.73
CA ALA A 69 11.55 -9.47 -6.32
C ALA A 69 11.77 -8.23 -5.45
N LEU A 70 10.69 -7.70 -4.90
CA LEU A 70 10.76 -6.52 -4.05
C LEU A 70 11.45 -6.83 -2.73
N GLU A 71 11.16 -7.99 -2.14
CA GLU A 71 11.84 -8.42 -0.92
C GLU A 71 13.34 -8.56 -1.14
N GLN A 72 13.73 -9.12 -2.27
CA GLN A 72 15.14 -9.26 -2.58
C GLN A 72 15.80 -7.90 -2.73
N ARG A 73 15.11 -6.97 -3.34
CA ARG A 73 15.67 -5.64 -3.52
C ARG A 73 15.81 -4.88 -2.21
N LEU A 74 14.82 -5.00 -1.33
CA LEU A 74 14.81 -4.26 -0.07
C LEU A 74 15.58 -4.97 1.04
N GLY A 75 15.71 -6.29 0.95
CA GLY A 75 16.36 -7.06 2.00
C GLY A 75 15.52 -7.24 3.25
N ILE A 76 14.22 -6.96 3.19
CA ILE A 76 13.31 -7.11 4.33
C ILE A 76 12.00 -7.72 3.84
N PRO A 77 11.22 -8.33 4.73
CA PRO A 77 9.94 -8.92 4.31
C PRO A 77 8.97 -7.85 3.83
N VAL A 78 8.23 -8.18 2.78
CA VAL A 78 7.25 -7.30 2.16
C VAL A 78 5.94 -8.04 2.01
N ASP A 79 4.85 -7.36 2.34
CA ASP A 79 3.51 -7.85 2.06
C ASP A 79 2.95 -7.01 0.91
N LEU A 80 2.94 -7.58 -0.28
CA LEU A 80 2.46 -6.88 -1.47
C LEU A 80 1.04 -7.30 -1.78
N VAL A 81 0.14 -6.34 -1.81
CA VAL A 81 -1.26 -6.60 -2.12
C VAL A 81 -1.67 -5.88 -3.40
N ASP A 82 -2.67 -6.43 -4.07
CA ASP A 82 -3.25 -5.82 -5.27
C ASP A 82 -4.34 -4.85 -4.81
N ALA A 83 -4.09 -3.56 -4.93
CA ALA A 83 -5.02 -2.55 -4.45
C ALA A 83 -6.38 -2.63 -5.15
N GLY A 84 -6.40 -3.03 -6.42
CA GLY A 84 -7.64 -3.13 -7.17
C GLY A 84 -8.55 -4.25 -6.70
N ARG A 85 -8.00 -5.24 -5.98
CA ARG A 85 -8.76 -6.36 -5.45
C ARG A 85 -9.00 -6.28 -3.96
N ALA A 86 -8.54 -5.22 -3.33
CA ALA A 86 -8.67 -5.08 -1.88
C ALA A 86 -10.12 -4.83 -1.49
N SER A 87 -10.48 -5.24 -0.27
CA SER A 87 -11.79 -4.90 0.26
C SER A 87 -11.91 -3.38 0.40
N ALA A 88 -13.15 -2.89 0.54
CA ALA A 88 -13.37 -1.45 0.63
C ALA A 88 -12.58 -0.81 1.77
N PHE A 89 -12.52 -1.48 2.91
CA PHE A 89 -11.85 -0.91 4.07
C PHE A 89 -10.33 -1.06 3.98
N LEU A 90 -9.83 -2.14 3.41
CA LEU A 90 -8.40 -2.28 3.17
C LEU A 90 -7.94 -1.24 2.15
N ALA A 91 -8.71 -1.05 1.07
CA ALA A 91 -8.38 -0.05 0.07
C ALA A 91 -8.32 1.36 0.67
N LEU A 92 -9.24 1.65 1.61
CA LEU A 92 -9.21 2.94 2.29
C LEU A 92 -7.93 3.11 3.12
N ASP A 93 -7.53 2.04 3.83
CA ASP A 93 -6.29 2.09 4.60
C ASP A 93 -5.09 2.32 3.67
N ILE A 94 -5.10 1.68 2.51
CA ILE A 94 -4.04 1.84 1.52
C ILE A 94 -3.90 3.30 1.06
N ILE A 95 -5.01 3.92 0.66
CA ILE A 95 -4.93 5.28 0.12
C ILE A 95 -4.66 6.32 1.20
N ARG A 96 -4.86 5.97 2.47
CA ARG A 96 -4.49 6.83 3.58
C ARG A 96 -3.01 6.76 3.91
N GLY A 97 -2.29 5.80 3.33
CA GLY A 97 -0.85 5.72 3.48
C GLY A 97 -0.15 6.70 2.55
N GLU A 98 1.02 6.31 2.10
CA GLU A 98 1.83 7.17 1.24
C GLU A 98 1.80 6.67 -0.19
N ARG A 99 1.35 7.51 -1.12
CA ARG A 99 1.46 7.18 -2.55
C ARG A 99 2.89 7.48 -2.98
N VAL A 100 3.71 6.44 -3.09
CA VAL A 100 5.13 6.60 -3.37
C VAL A 100 5.44 6.61 -4.87
N PHE A 101 4.50 6.15 -5.70
CA PHE A 101 4.67 6.17 -7.14
C PHE A 101 3.30 6.31 -7.81
N CYS A 102 3.24 7.10 -8.86
CA CYS A 102 2.04 7.25 -9.67
C CYS A 102 2.46 7.57 -11.09
N ALA A 103 2.06 6.71 -12.04
CA ALA A 103 2.40 6.88 -13.45
C ALA A 103 1.44 7.82 -14.17
N ASP A 104 0.21 7.96 -13.69
CA ASP A 104 -0.82 8.76 -14.33
C ASP A 104 -1.69 9.38 -13.25
N PRO A 105 -1.44 10.63 -12.87
CA PRO A 105 -2.15 11.25 -11.74
C PRO A 105 -3.67 11.21 -11.86
N ASP A 106 -4.22 11.40 -13.05
CA ASP A 106 -5.66 11.39 -13.22
C ASP A 106 -6.25 10.03 -12.88
N ARG A 107 -5.61 8.97 -13.35
CA ARG A 107 -6.09 7.62 -13.05
C ARG A 107 -5.89 7.26 -11.59
N CYS A 108 -4.80 7.69 -11.00
CA CYS A 108 -4.58 7.45 -9.57
C CYS A 108 -5.64 8.16 -8.73
N ASP A 109 -5.93 9.41 -9.08
CA ASP A 109 -6.94 10.19 -8.36
C ASP A 109 -8.33 9.59 -8.53
N GLU A 110 -8.66 9.10 -9.72
CA GLU A 110 -9.93 8.42 -9.96
C GLU A 110 -10.07 7.20 -9.07
N PHE A 111 -9.00 6.41 -8.96
CA PHE A 111 -9.01 5.25 -8.09
C PHE A 111 -9.26 5.65 -6.64
N GLU A 112 -8.56 6.68 -6.17
CA GLU A 112 -8.71 7.11 -4.77
C GLU A 112 -10.12 7.63 -4.49
N LEU A 113 -10.71 8.36 -5.43
CA LEU A 113 -12.09 8.80 -5.29
C LEU A 113 -13.06 7.63 -5.25
N TYR A 114 -12.84 6.63 -6.11
CA TYR A 114 -13.65 5.43 -6.09
C TYR A 114 -13.57 4.73 -4.74
N VAL A 115 -12.37 4.60 -4.20
CA VAL A 115 -12.17 3.96 -2.90
C VAL A 115 -12.90 4.72 -1.79
N MET A 116 -12.81 6.04 -1.80
CA MET A 116 -13.48 6.86 -0.78
C MET A 116 -15.00 6.73 -0.85
N ARG A 117 -15.56 6.73 -2.06
CA ARG A 117 -17.01 6.54 -2.22
C ARG A 117 -17.46 5.18 -1.73
N ARG A 118 -16.71 4.15 -2.10
CA ARG A 118 -17.03 2.79 -1.72
C ARG A 118 -16.98 2.61 -0.20
N ALA A 119 -15.97 3.17 0.44
CA ALA A 119 -15.84 3.11 1.89
C ALA A 119 -16.96 3.91 2.56
N GLY A 120 -17.32 5.06 1.99
CA GLY A 120 -18.41 5.88 2.51
C GLY A 120 -19.75 5.15 2.47
N ASP A 121 -20.00 4.41 1.40
CA ASP A 121 -21.23 3.66 1.27
C ASP A 121 -21.34 2.55 2.31
N LEU A 122 -20.21 1.99 2.74
CA LEU A 122 -20.20 0.91 3.71
C LEU A 122 -20.05 1.38 5.16
N ALA A 123 -19.65 2.64 5.36
CA ALA A 123 -19.39 3.15 6.70
C ALA A 123 -20.59 3.03 7.64
N PRO A 124 -21.86 3.28 7.22
CA PRO A 124 -22.98 3.10 8.14
C PRO A 124 -23.11 1.68 8.66
N PHE A 125 -22.89 0.69 7.80
CA PHE A 125 -22.94 -0.70 8.22
C PHE A 125 -21.86 -1.03 9.23
N GLU A 126 -20.67 -0.52 9.02
CA GLU A 126 -19.57 -0.76 9.93
C GLU A 126 -19.81 -0.12 11.29
N ARG A 127 -20.34 1.10 11.31
CA ARG A 127 -20.68 1.77 12.56
C ARG A 127 -21.75 1.01 13.33
N GLU A 128 -22.76 0.52 12.62
CA GLU A 128 -23.85 -0.23 13.25
C GLU A 128 -23.33 -1.54 13.83
N ARG A 129 -22.49 -2.23 13.08
CA ARG A 129 -21.90 -3.47 13.56
C ARG A 129 -21.08 -3.24 14.83
N ARG A 130 -20.29 -2.18 14.85
CA ARG A 130 -19.49 -1.85 16.03
C ARG A 130 -20.39 -1.52 17.23
N ARG A 131 -21.42 -0.76 16.98
CA ARG A 131 -22.34 -0.38 18.03
C ARG A 131 -22.96 -1.61 18.67
N LEU A 132 -23.40 -2.55 17.87
CA LEU A 132 -24.02 -3.77 18.37
C LEU A 132 -23.02 -4.64 19.12
N LEU A 133 -21.79 -4.72 18.66
CA LEU A 133 -20.77 -5.53 19.30
C LEU A 133 -20.33 -4.97 20.64
N LEU A 134 -20.44 -3.65 20.82
CA LEU A 134 -19.99 -2.99 22.04
C LEU A 134 -21.08 -2.82 23.08
N GLN A 135 -22.30 -3.23 22.81
CA GLN A 135 -23.37 -3.16 23.79
C GLN A 135 -23.19 -4.23 24.84
N PRO A 136 -23.48 -3.90 26.12
CA PRO A 136 -23.36 -4.88 27.21
C PRO A 136 -24.37 -6.01 27.06
#